data_1366d722d95a691b3efbaad1ebd05f0a
#
_entry.id   1366d722d95a691b3efbaad1ebd05f0a
#
_cell.length_a   1.000
_cell.length_b   1.000
_cell.length_c   1.000
_cell.angle_alpha   90.00
_cell.angle_beta   90.00
_cell.angle_gamma   90.00
#
_symmetry.space_group_name_H-M   'P 1'
#
loop_
_entity.id
_entity.type
_entity.pdbx_description
1 polymer ?
#
loop_
_entity_poly.entity_id
_entity_poly.type
_entity_poly.pdbx_seq_one_letter_code
_entity_poly.pdbx_strand_id
1 'polypeptide(L)'
;MPSPENMQDARPVLGHVNLMVDTLIANATLNDLQAFVRTTLATSCPAVAGTFTAAARRHLAKTNAGALPDTGTLFATADGRRAQPTRELFAVLARSRMLYGAGMGLAGLAVLTQVVRATVGMQWAIDSESEDVLAAVDADMTQAIQSAKEEIDGGRVGDVAAAKEAHGALLKALKDEKQDVEAWGGDFPFERALSSVELWKV
;
A
#
# COMPACT_ATOMS: atom_id res chain seq x y z
N MET A 1 51.11 10.67 -24.36
CA MET A 1 50.37 10.00 -23.29
C MET A 1 49.62 11.04 -22.50
N PRO A 2 48.30 11.15 -22.60
CA PRO A 2 47.53 12.03 -21.74
C PRO A 2 47.28 11.36 -20.38
N SER A 3 47.44 12.13 -19.31
CA SER A 3 47.22 11.76 -17.91
C SER A 3 45.76 11.43 -17.62
N PRO A 4 45.48 10.49 -16.70
CA PRO A 4 44.09 10.21 -16.29
C PRO A 4 43.54 11.41 -15.50
N GLU A 5 42.48 12.00 -16.06
CA GLU A 5 41.69 13.01 -15.37
C GLU A 5 40.99 12.41 -14.17
N ASN A 6 41.18 13.07 -13.05
CA ASN A 6 40.49 12.87 -11.77
C ASN A 6 38.96 12.84 -11.97
N MET A 7 38.37 11.67 -11.90
CA MET A 7 36.96 11.54 -11.51
C MET A 7 36.87 11.93 -10.04
N GLN A 8 36.64 13.22 -9.81
CA GLN A 8 36.25 13.69 -8.48
C GLN A 8 34.90 13.09 -8.12
N ASP A 9 34.95 12.21 -7.16
CA ASP A 9 33.80 11.67 -6.43
C ASP A 9 32.91 12.86 -5.98
N ALA A 10 31.86 13.13 -6.71
CA ALA A 10 30.86 14.14 -6.34
C ALA A 10 30.04 13.58 -5.16
N ARG A 11 30.64 13.58 -3.97
CA ARG A 11 29.88 13.42 -2.73
C ARG A 11 28.85 14.55 -2.71
N PRO A 12 27.55 14.25 -2.52
CA PRO A 12 26.57 15.31 -2.36
C PRO A 12 27.00 16.12 -1.12
N VAL A 13 27.34 17.38 -1.35
CA VAL A 13 27.64 18.34 -0.29
C VAL A 13 26.33 18.57 0.46
N LEU A 14 26.09 17.77 1.48
CA LEU A 14 25.09 18.01 2.53
C LEU A 14 25.58 19.15 3.43
N GLY A 15 25.86 20.28 2.81
CA GLY A 15 26.36 21.47 3.47
C GLY A 15 25.31 22.57 3.45
N HIS A 16 24.92 23.03 4.59
CA HIS A 16 24.28 24.32 4.91
C HIS A 16 22.91 24.70 4.26
N VAL A 17 22.40 24.01 3.26
CA VAL A 17 21.06 24.32 2.73
C VAL A 17 19.98 24.07 3.76
N ASN A 18 20.28 23.42 4.88
CA ASN A 18 19.25 22.66 5.55
C ASN A 18 18.92 23.11 6.96
N LEU A 19 19.68 23.97 7.60
CA LEU A 19 19.26 24.47 8.91
C LEU A 19 17.92 25.21 8.84
N MET A 20 17.72 26.02 7.80
CA MET A 20 16.45 26.73 7.55
C MET A 20 15.35 25.78 7.09
N VAL A 21 15.67 24.84 6.19
CA VAL A 21 14.70 23.83 5.72
C VAL A 21 14.34 22.87 6.84
N ASP A 22 15.29 22.42 7.64
CA ASP A 22 15.03 21.59 8.82
C ASP A 22 14.17 22.34 9.85
N THR A 23 14.41 23.64 10.03
CA THR A 23 13.58 24.48 10.89
C THR A 23 12.16 24.60 10.34
N LEU A 24 11.99 24.76 9.01
CA LEU A 24 10.68 24.77 8.37
C LEU A 24 9.95 23.42 8.59
N ILE A 25 10.63 22.31 8.32
CA ILE A 25 10.06 20.97 8.50
C ILE A 25 9.64 20.71 9.95
N ALA A 26 10.49 21.11 10.92
CA ALA A 26 10.23 20.90 12.33
C ALA A 26 9.05 21.72 12.90
N ASN A 27 8.69 22.84 12.24
CA ASN A 27 7.64 23.75 12.72
C ASN A 27 6.39 23.75 11.84
N ALA A 28 6.42 23.13 10.67
CA ALA A 28 5.27 23.03 9.78
C ALA A 28 4.26 22.01 10.32
N THR A 29 2.97 22.30 10.14
CA THR A 29 1.93 21.30 10.41
C THR A 29 1.95 20.18 9.34
N LEU A 30 1.30 19.05 9.63
CA LEU A 30 1.15 17.98 8.65
C LEU A 30 0.50 18.48 7.34
N ASN A 31 -0.51 19.35 7.45
CA ASN A 31 -1.19 19.93 6.29
C ASN A 31 -0.24 20.81 5.46
N ASP A 32 0.59 21.62 6.12
CA ASP A 32 1.59 22.44 5.44
C ASP A 32 2.61 21.58 4.71
N LEU A 33 3.15 20.53 5.38
CA LEU A 33 4.09 19.60 4.75
C LEU A 33 3.48 18.89 3.55
N GLN A 34 2.24 18.45 3.64
CA GLN A 34 1.52 17.86 2.52
C GLN A 34 1.34 18.85 1.36
N ALA A 35 1.01 20.12 1.66
CA ALA A 35 0.90 21.16 0.66
C ALA A 35 2.24 21.45 -0.02
N PHE A 36 3.33 21.56 0.77
CA PHE A 36 4.68 21.79 0.23
C PHE A 36 5.11 20.64 -0.68
N VAL A 37 4.92 19.39 -0.25
CA VAL A 37 5.27 18.21 -1.06
C VAL A 37 4.45 18.20 -2.36
N ARG A 38 3.12 18.38 -2.31
CA ARG A 38 2.26 18.40 -3.49
C ARG A 38 2.67 19.50 -4.47
N THR A 39 2.89 20.71 -3.97
CA THR A 39 3.28 21.85 -4.80
C THR A 39 4.66 21.61 -5.43
N THR A 40 5.63 21.13 -4.65
CA THR A 40 6.96 20.80 -5.16
C THR A 40 6.89 19.76 -6.29
N LEU A 41 6.14 18.67 -6.07
CA LEU A 41 6.00 17.61 -7.08
C LEU A 41 5.26 18.08 -8.34
N ALA A 42 4.26 18.97 -8.19
CA ALA A 42 3.48 19.50 -9.30
C ALA A 42 4.26 20.51 -10.16
N THR A 43 5.22 21.24 -9.56
CA THR A 43 5.98 22.30 -10.25
C THR A 43 7.38 21.88 -10.67
N SER A 44 7.87 20.74 -10.18
CA SER A 44 9.21 20.25 -10.47
C SER A 44 9.25 19.34 -11.71
N CYS A 45 10.45 19.08 -12.21
CA CYS A 45 10.64 18.12 -13.30
C CYS A 45 10.35 16.67 -12.82
N PRO A 46 9.99 15.74 -13.73
CA PRO A 46 9.64 14.35 -13.39
C PRO A 46 10.72 13.60 -12.58
N ALA A 47 11.99 13.98 -12.72
CA ALA A 47 13.09 13.39 -11.98
C ALA A 47 12.96 13.60 -10.45
N VAL A 48 12.38 14.72 -10.01
CA VAL A 48 12.14 15.02 -8.60
C VAL A 48 11.09 14.07 -8.02
N ALA A 49 10.00 13.80 -8.76
CA ALA A 49 8.98 12.83 -8.36
C ALA A 49 9.59 11.41 -8.25
N GLY A 50 10.44 11.01 -9.20
CA GLY A 50 11.18 9.75 -9.15
C GLY A 50 12.09 9.63 -7.93
N THR A 51 12.81 10.70 -7.61
CA THR A 51 13.68 10.76 -6.41
C THR A 51 12.89 10.68 -5.13
N PHE A 52 11.76 11.39 -5.04
CA PHE A 52 10.86 11.37 -3.89
C PHE A 52 10.29 9.96 -3.66
N THR A 53 9.73 9.34 -4.68
CA THR A 53 9.16 7.97 -4.55
C THR A 53 10.23 6.93 -4.25
N ALA A 54 11.45 7.08 -4.78
CA ALA A 54 12.57 6.21 -4.41
C ALA A 54 12.99 6.38 -2.94
N ALA A 55 12.98 7.61 -2.42
CA ALA A 55 13.24 7.88 -1.00
C ALA A 55 12.14 7.28 -0.11
N ALA A 56 10.87 7.44 -0.51
CA ALA A 56 9.73 6.84 0.19
C ALA A 56 9.85 5.31 0.26
N ARG A 57 10.14 4.62 -0.86
CA ARG A 57 10.34 3.17 -0.89
C ARG A 57 11.47 2.72 0.05
N ARG A 58 12.61 3.41 0.04
CA ARG A 58 13.73 3.08 0.96
C ARG A 58 13.31 3.23 2.42
N HIS A 59 12.56 4.28 2.76
CA HIS A 59 12.05 4.48 4.10
C HIS A 59 11.09 3.36 4.52
N LEU A 60 10.10 3.04 3.67
CA LEU A 60 9.12 1.99 3.93
C LEU A 60 9.77 0.60 4.06
N ALA A 61 10.79 0.31 3.25
CA ALA A 61 11.58 -0.91 3.40
C ALA A 61 12.35 -0.95 4.73
N LYS A 62 13.00 0.16 5.10
CA LYS A 62 13.76 0.27 6.36
C LYS A 62 12.85 0.11 7.60
N THR A 63 11.63 0.62 7.54
CA THR A 63 10.65 0.51 8.64
C THR A 63 9.83 -0.78 8.59
N ASN A 64 10.15 -1.69 7.67
CA ASN A 64 9.43 -2.94 7.45
C ASN A 64 7.91 -2.74 7.27
N ALA A 65 7.53 -1.70 6.52
CA ALA A 65 6.13 -1.35 6.29
C ALA A 65 5.34 -2.48 5.59
N GLY A 66 6.02 -3.37 4.85
CA GLY A 66 5.43 -4.56 4.22
C GLY A 66 5.20 -5.75 5.16
N ALA A 67 5.50 -5.64 6.45
CA ALA A 67 5.25 -6.72 7.40
C ALA A 67 3.77 -7.12 7.40
N LEU A 68 3.51 -8.42 7.32
CA LEU A 68 2.14 -8.93 7.33
C LEU A 68 1.52 -8.72 8.72
N PRO A 69 0.26 -8.24 8.78
CA PRO A 69 -0.45 -8.08 10.05
C PRO A 69 -0.89 -9.43 10.62
N ASP A 70 -1.09 -9.47 11.92
CA ASP A 70 -1.81 -10.55 12.57
C ASP A 70 -3.31 -10.41 12.27
N THR A 71 -3.87 -11.36 11.53
CA THR A 71 -5.28 -11.35 11.13
C THR A 71 -6.24 -11.33 12.31
N GLY A 72 -5.87 -11.95 13.45
CA GLY A 72 -6.68 -11.99 14.65
C GLY A 72 -6.86 -10.65 15.37
N THR A 73 -6.09 -9.62 15.00
CA THR A 73 -6.16 -8.30 15.63
C THR A 73 -6.93 -7.26 14.80
N LEU A 74 -7.27 -7.58 13.55
CA LEU A 74 -7.84 -6.61 12.60
C LEU A 74 -9.30 -6.30 12.84
N PHE A 75 -10.05 -7.30 13.30
CA PHE A 75 -11.45 -7.15 13.63
C PHE A 75 -11.71 -7.64 15.06
N ALA A 76 -12.54 -6.91 15.78
CA ALA A 76 -13.16 -7.41 17.01
C ALA A 76 -14.49 -8.09 16.64
N THR A 77 -14.88 -9.09 17.39
CA THR A 77 -16.16 -9.76 17.18
C THR A 77 -17.10 -9.48 18.36
N ALA A 78 -18.23 -8.83 18.07
CA ALA A 78 -19.36 -8.83 18.97
C ALA A 78 -20.16 -10.13 18.71
N ASP A 79 -20.59 -10.80 19.75
CA ASP A 79 -21.36 -12.06 19.67
C ASP A 79 -20.67 -13.22 18.89
N GLY A 80 -19.35 -13.18 18.78
CA GLY A 80 -18.54 -14.22 18.15
C GLY A 80 -18.55 -14.26 16.62
N ARG A 81 -19.36 -13.42 15.95
CA ARG A 81 -19.42 -13.39 14.48
C ARG A 81 -19.47 -11.99 13.88
N ARG A 82 -20.09 -11.01 14.52
CA ARG A 82 -20.20 -9.65 13.99
C ARG A 82 -18.86 -8.94 14.04
N ALA A 83 -18.30 -8.68 12.87
CA ALA A 83 -17.06 -7.96 12.74
C ALA A 83 -17.22 -6.48 13.09
N GLN A 84 -16.27 -5.95 13.84
CA GLN A 84 -16.07 -4.52 14.07
C GLN A 84 -14.63 -4.17 13.75
N PRO A 85 -14.37 -3.13 12.93
CA PRO A 85 -13.02 -2.74 12.58
C PRO A 85 -12.28 -2.25 13.83
N THR A 86 -11.05 -2.70 13.99
CA THR A 86 -10.19 -2.27 15.10
C THR A 86 -9.33 -1.08 14.69
N ARG A 87 -8.73 -0.43 15.68
CA ARG A 87 -7.71 0.60 15.43
C ARG A 87 -6.51 0.06 14.64
N GLU A 88 -6.17 -1.22 14.84
CA GLU A 88 -5.10 -1.88 14.11
C GLU A 88 -5.43 -2.02 12.62
N LEU A 89 -6.67 -2.35 12.27
CA LEU A 89 -7.11 -2.39 10.87
C LEU A 89 -6.86 -1.05 10.17
N PHE A 90 -7.27 0.06 10.78
CA PHE A 90 -7.04 1.39 10.19
C PHE A 90 -5.55 1.72 10.02
N ALA A 91 -4.71 1.32 10.97
CA ALA A 91 -3.25 1.48 10.87
C ALA A 91 -2.68 0.62 9.72
N VAL A 92 -3.16 -0.61 9.56
CA VAL A 92 -2.77 -1.51 8.47
C VAL A 92 -3.20 -0.96 7.11
N LEU A 93 -4.42 -0.43 6.98
CA LEU A 93 -4.90 0.19 5.74
C LEU A 93 -4.08 1.44 5.38
N ALA A 94 -3.79 2.31 6.36
CA ALA A 94 -2.93 3.47 6.13
C ALA A 94 -1.53 3.06 5.64
N ARG A 95 -0.96 2.01 6.22
CA ARG A 95 0.34 1.45 5.82
C ARG A 95 0.30 0.85 4.42
N SER A 96 -0.76 0.12 4.06
CA SER A 96 -0.94 -0.41 2.70
C SER A 96 -1.04 0.71 1.65
N ARG A 97 -1.76 1.81 1.97
CA ARG A 97 -1.86 3.00 1.11
C ARG A 97 -0.51 3.66 0.88
N MET A 98 0.34 3.72 1.90
CA MET A 98 1.72 4.20 1.72
C MET A 98 2.54 3.29 0.81
N LEU A 99 2.40 1.97 0.93
CA LEU A 99 3.12 1.00 0.10
C LEU A 99 2.74 1.15 -1.37
N TYR A 100 1.47 0.99 -1.72
CA TYR A 100 1.08 1.08 -3.12
C TYR A 100 1.22 2.50 -3.68
N GLY A 101 1.02 3.54 -2.88
CA GLY A 101 1.28 4.93 -3.27
C GLY A 101 2.75 5.23 -3.56
N ALA A 102 3.69 4.50 -2.95
CA ALA A 102 5.12 4.58 -3.26
C ALA A 102 5.53 3.68 -4.46
N GLY A 103 4.60 2.97 -5.08
CA GLY A 103 4.87 2.01 -6.15
C GLY A 103 5.46 0.68 -5.66
N MET A 104 5.11 0.26 -4.45
CA MET A 104 5.36 -1.06 -3.84
C MET A 104 4.04 -1.85 -3.82
N GLY A 105 3.42 -2.02 -4.98
CA GLY A 105 2.09 -2.58 -5.14
C GLY A 105 1.99 -4.02 -4.65
N LEU A 106 2.99 -4.86 -4.96
CA LEU A 106 3.02 -6.26 -4.50
C LEU A 106 3.05 -6.37 -2.97
N ALA A 107 3.83 -5.51 -2.30
CA ALA A 107 3.87 -5.49 -0.83
C ALA A 107 2.52 -4.99 -0.25
N GLY A 108 1.89 -3.99 -0.87
CA GLY A 108 0.55 -3.51 -0.51
C GLY A 108 -0.50 -4.61 -0.65
N LEU A 109 -0.48 -5.36 -1.76
CA LEU A 109 -1.38 -6.50 -2.00
C LEU A 109 -1.20 -7.62 -0.98
N ALA A 110 0.03 -7.94 -0.60
CA ALA A 110 0.29 -8.95 0.42
C ALA A 110 -0.35 -8.58 1.77
N VAL A 111 -0.26 -7.29 2.17
CA VAL A 111 -0.91 -6.76 3.37
C VAL A 111 -2.44 -6.83 3.25
N LEU A 112 -3.02 -6.36 2.12
CA LEU A 112 -4.47 -6.38 1.90
C LEU A 112 -5.03 -7.80 1.79
N THR A 113 -4.27 -8.75 1.26
CA THR A 113 -4.64 -10.17 1.26
C THR A 113 -4.86 -10.71 2.68
N GLN A 114 -4.06 -10.26 3.66
CA GLN A 114 -4.29 -10.65 5.07
C GLN A 114 -5.56 -10.00 5.62
N VAL A 115 -5.89 -8.78 5.19
CA VAL A 115 -7.16 -8.13 5.59
C VAL A 115 -8.34 -8.95 5.07
N VAL A 116 -8.33 -9.38 3.81
CA VAL A 116 -9.38 -10.25 3.24
C VAL A 116 -9.46 -11.58 3.99
N ARG A 117 -8.31 -12.21 4.31
CA ARG A 117 -8.31 -13.45 5.09
C ARG A 117 -8.90 -13.30 6.49
N ALA A 118 -8.76 -12.10 7.06
CA ALA A 118 -9.29 -11.81 8.39
C ALA A 118 -10.82 -11.65 8.41
N THR A 119 -11.48 -11.48 7.25
CA THR A 119 -12.95 -11.38 7.19
C THR A 119 -13.64 -12.74 7.08
N VAL A 120 -12.94 -13.78 6.63
CA VAL A 120 -13.51 -15.15 6.51
C VAL A 120 -14.06 -15.65 7.84
N GLY A 121 -15.31 -16.09 7.85
CA GLY A 121 -16.05 -16.52 9.04
C GLY A 121 -16.68 -15.37 9.83
N MET A 122 -16.58 -14.13 9.36
CA MET A 122 -17.19 -12.96 9.97
C MET A 122 -18.45 -12.53 9.23
N GLN A 123 -19.30 -11.79 9.92
CA GLN A 123 -20.51 -11.20 9.39
C GLN A 123 -20.54 -9.70 9.70
N TRP A 124 -21.21 -8.92 8.92
CA TRP A 124 -21.44 -7.48 9.15
C TRP A 124 -22.89 -7.13 8.88
N ALA A 125 -23.32 -6.04 9.45
CA ALA A 125 -24.65 -5.51 9.20
C ALA A 125 -24.62 -4.52 8.02
N ILE A 126 -25.70 -4.44 7.30
CA ILE A 126 -25.94 -3.43 6.27
C ILE A 126 -25.91 -2.04 6.93
N ASP A 127 -25.38 -1.06 6.22
CA ASP A 127 -25.21 0.34 6.69
C ASP A 127 -24.35 0.44 7.98
N SER A 128 -23.38 -0.48 8.16
CA SER A 128 -22.47 -0.47 9.30
C SER A 128 -21.10 0.10 8.94
N GLU A 129 -20.35 0.54 9.97
CA GLU A 129 -18.97 0.94 9.83
C GLU A 129 -18.10 -0.16 9.19
N SER A 130 -18.40 -1.43 9.48
CA SER A 130 -17.70 -2.57 8.89
C SER A 130 -17.92 -2.63 7.38
N GLU A 131 -19.14 -2.44 6.90
CA GLU A 131 -19.44 -2.42 5.47
C GLU A 131 -18.72 -1.27 4.75
N ASP A 132 -18.75 -0.06 5.33
CA ASP A 132 -18.04 1.11 4.79
C ASP A 132 -16.52 0.85 4.68
N VAL A 133 -15.94 0.26 5.72
CA VAL A 133 -14.50 -0.07 5.72
C VAL A 133 -14.19 -1.15 4.69
N LEU A 134 -15.01 -2.18 4.54
CA LEU A 134 -14.81 -3.23 3.54
C LEU A 134 -14.93 -2.69 2.11
N ALA A 135 -15.87 -1.77 1.86
CA ALA A 135 -15.94 -1.06 0.58
C ALA A 135 -14.69 -0.21 0.29
N ALA A 136 -14.11 0.41 1.32
CA ALA A 136 -12.84 1.11 1.19
C ALA A 136 -11.67 0.15 0.91
N VAL A 137 -11.65 -1.03 1.54
CA VAL A 137 -10.66 -2.09 1.27
C VAL A 137 -10.74 -2.59 -0.17
N ASP A 138 -11.94 -2.76 -0.73
CA ASP A 138 -12.14 -3.13 -2.14
C ASP A 138 -11.51 -2.09 -3.09
N ALA A 139 -11.71 -0.81 -2.79
CA ALA A 139 -11.09 0.28 -3.56
C ALA A 139 -9.56 0.28 -3.41
N ASP A 140 -9.04 0.10 -2.19
CA ASP A 140 -7.60 0.01 -1.92
C ASP A 140 -6.95 -1.17 -2.66
N MET A 141 -7.60 -2.34 -2.72
CA MET A 141 -7.12 -3.50 -3.48
C MET A 141 -7.02 -3.19 -4.97
N THR A 142 -8.03 -2.53 -5.54
CA THR A 142 -8.03 -2.15 -6.96
C THR A 142 -6.84 -1.21 -7.26
N GLN A 143 -6.56 -0.25 -6.39
CA GLN A 143 -5.41 0.65 -6.54
C GLN A 143 -4.07 -0.09 -6.35
N ALA A 144 -4.00 -1.02 -5.40
CA ALA A 144 -2.79 -1.82 -5.16
C ALA A 144 -2.50 -2.77 -6.34
N ILE A 145 -3.54 -3.36 -6.99
CA ILE A 145 -3.40 -4.16 -8.21
C ILE A 145 -2.82 -3.29 -9.34
N GLN A 146 -3.33 -2.08 -9.54
CA GLN A 146 -2.80 -1.16 -10.54
C GLN A 146 -1.34 -0.80 -10.26
N SER A 147 -1.01 -0.47 -9.01
CA SER A 147 0.36 -0.18 -8.58
C SER A 147 1.30 -1.39 -8.78
N ALA A 148 0.82 -2.62 -8.56
CA ALA A 148 1.60 -3.84 -8.78
C ALA A 148 1.87 -4.07 -10.28
N LYS A 149 0.90 -3.82 -11.15
CA LYS A 149 1.09 -3.84 -12.61
C LYS A 149 2.19 -2.86 -13.03
N GLU A 150 2.11 -1.63 -12.57
CA GLU A 150 3.12 -0.60 -12.85
C GLU A 150 4.50 -0.92 -12.25
N GLU A 151 4.54 -1.63 -11.11
CA GLU A 151 5.78 -2.10 -10.50
C GLU A 151 6.45 -3.16 -11.37
N ILE A 152 5.68 -4.09 -11.94
CA ILE A 152 6.15 -5.14 -12.86
C ILE A 152 6.59 -4.51 -14.20
N ASP A 153 5.72 -3.72 -14.82
CA ASP A 153 5.98 -3.09 -16.12
C ASP A 153 7.19 -2.14 -16.06
N GLY A 154 7.39 -1.51 -14.93
CA GLY A 154 8.55 -0.66 -14.66
C GLY A 154 9.84 -1.41 -14.33
N GLY A 155 9.86 -2.76 -14.41
CA GLY A 155 11.03 -3.58 -14.17
C GLY A 155 11.57 -3.53 -12.72
N ARG A 156 10.72 -3.12 -11.76
CA ARG A 156 11.10 -3.03 -10.35
C ARG A 156 10.93 -4.34 -9.59
N VAL A 157 10.25 -5.29 -10.18
CA VAL A 157 10.09 -6.65 -9.65
C VAL A 157 11.18 -7.53 -10.25
N GLY A 158 12.08 -8.01 -9.42
CA GLY A 158 13.18 -8.88 -9.87
C GLY A 158 12.75 -10.32 -10.20
N ASP A 159 11.59 -10.74 -9.71
CA ASP A 159 11.08 -12.11 -9.86
C ASP A 159 9.58 -12.11 -10.18
N VAL A 160 9.25 -12.53 -11.42
CA VAL A 160 7.86 -12.70 -11.88
C VAL A 160 7.13 -13.79 -11.07
N ALA A 161 7.85 -14.76 -10.49
CA ALA A 161 7.23 -15.79 -9.65
C ALA A 161 6.59 -15.17 -8.39
N ALA A 162 7.24 -14.17 -7.78
CA ALA A 162 6.68 -13.45 -6.64
C ALA A 162 5.36 -12.72 -6.99
N ALA A 163 5.28 -12.16 -8.21
CA ALA A 163 4.06 -11.51 -8.69
C ALA A 163 2.93 -12.54 -8.91
N LYS A 164 3.23 -13.70 -9.48
CA LYS A 164 2.27 -14.81 -9.64
C LYS A 164 1.78 -15.35 -8.29
N GLU A 165 2.67 -15.47 -7.33
CA GLU A 165 2.33 -15.90 -5.97
C GLU A 165 1.38 -14.90 -5.30
N ALA A 166 1.70 -13.60 -5.35
CA ALA A 166 0.85 -12.55 -4.79
C ALA A 166 -0.54 -12.52 -5.46
N HIS A 167 -0.58 -12.61 -6.79
CA HIS A 167 -1.83 -12.73 -7.55
C HIS A 167 -2.65 -13.95 -7.11
N GLY A 168 -2.05 -15.13 -7.09
CA GLY A 168 -2.72 -16.37 -6.71
C GLY A 168 -3.21 -16.35 -5.25
N ALA A 169 -2.43 -15.77 -4.35
CA ALA A 169 -2.79 -15.63 -2.95
C ALA A 169 -4.00 -14.71 -2.74
N LEU A 170 -4.05 -13.56 -3.45
CA LEU A 170 -5.17 -12.63 -3.40
C LEU A 170 -6.42 -13.26 -4.02
N LEU A 171 -6.30 -13.84 -5.22
CA LEU A 171 -7.42 -14.49 -5.90
C LEU A 171 -8.05 -15.59 -5.04
N LYS A 172 -7.20 -16.42 -4.40
CA LYS A 172 -7.68 -17.46 -3.49
C LYS A 172 -8.41 -16.84 -2.29
N ALA A 173 -7.85 -15.84 -1.63
CA ALA A 173 -8.46 -15.20 -0.46
C ALA A 173 -9.83 -14.58 -0.79
N LEU A 174 -9.95 -13.91 -1.94
CA LEU A 174 -11.21 -13.33 -2.40
C LEU A 174 -12.27 -14.39 -2.71
N LYS A 175 -11.88 -15.53 -3.29
CA LYS A 175 -12.81 -16.64 -3.57
C LYS A 175 -13.25 -17.36 -2.29
N ASP A 176 -12.33 -17.57 -1.35
CA ASP A 176 -12.65 -18.16 -0.05
C ASP A 176 -13.65 -17.28 0.71
N GLU A 177 -13.42 -15.95 0.70
CA GLU A 177 -14.31 -14.97 1.33
C GLU A 177 -15.69 -14.91 0.64
N LYS A 178 -15.72 -14.90 -0.70
CA LYS A 178 -16.97 -14.90 -1.45
C LYS A 178 -17.83 -16.12 -1.09
N GLN A 179 -17.22 -17.30 -1.03
CA GLN A 179 -17.91 -18.53 -0.64
C GLN A 179 -18.45 -18.45 0.80
N ASP A 180 -17.70 -17.87 1.72
CA ASP A 180 -18.13 -17.69 3.11
C ASP A 180 -19.32 -16.74 3.21
N VAL A 181 -19.26 -15.58 2.53
CA VAL A 181 -20.35 -14.60 2.49
C VAL A 181 -21.63 -15.18 1.88
N GLU A 182 -21.52 -15.89 0.75
CA GLU A 182 -22.65 -16.59 0.13
C GLU A 182 -23.30 -17.62 1.06
N ALA A 183 -22.51 -18.30 1.90
CA ALA A 183 -23.03 -19.32 2.83
C ALA A 183 -23.89 -18.72 3.94
N TRP A 184 -23.66 -17.49 4.38
CA TRP A 184 -24.52 -16.84 5.36
C TRP A 184 -25.52 -15.84 4.77
N GLY A 185 -25.53 -15.67 3.44
CA GLY A 185 -26.50 -14.86 2.69
C GLY A 185 -26.23 -13.34 2.76
N GLY A 186 -24.98 -12.94 2.89
CA GLY A 186 -24.56 -11.53 2.86
C GLY A 186 -24.22 -11.04 1.47
N ASP A 187 -23.89 -9.74 1.38
CA ASP A 187 -23.40 -9.11 0.17
C ASP A 187 -21.86 -9.17 0.16
N PHE A 188 -21.28 -9.70 -0.92
CA PHE A 188 -19.84 -9.81 -1.08
C PHE A 188 -19.21 -8.42 -1.30
N PRO A 189 -18.30 -7.96 -0.40
CA PRO A 189 -17.85 -6.57 -0.42
C PRO A 189 -16.72 -6.27 -1.41
N PHE A 190 -16.08 -7.32 -2.01
CA PHE A 190 -14.85 -7.19 -2.80
C PHE A 190 -15.04 -7.50 -4.29
N GLU A 191 -16.18 -7.12 -4.87
CA GLU A 191 -16.50 -7.45 -6.27
C GLU A 191 -15.54 -6.80 -7.27
N ARG A 192 -15.13 -5.53 -7.05
CA ARG A 192 -14.22 -4.82 -7.94
C ARG A 192 -12.81 -5.41 -7.90
N ALA A 193 -12.34 -5.74 -6.70
CA ALA A 193 -11.04 -6.37 -6.52
C ALA A 193 -11.01 -7.76 -7.16
N LEU A 194 -12.05 -8.57 -6.97
CA LEU A 194 -12.15 -9.90 -7.58
C LEU A 194 -12.13 -9.78 -9.11
N SER A 195 -12.95 -8.93 -9.70
CA SER A 195 -12.95 -8.68 -11.15
C SER A 195 -11.59 -8.20 -11.65
N SER A 196 -10.95 -7.30 -10.90
CA SER A 196 -9.64 -6.72 -11.27
C SER A 196 -8.52 -7.76 -11.25
N VAL A 197 -8.50 -8.66 -10.26
CA VAL A 197 -7.49 -9.72 -10.18
C VAL A 197 -7.74 -10.83 -11.19
N GLU A 198 -8.97 -11.18 -11.50
CA GLU A 198 -9.30 -12.18 -12.55
C GLU A 198 -8.89 -11.71 -13.95
N LEU A 199 -8.99 -10.42 -14.21
CA LEU A 199 -8.56 -9.80 -15.47
C LEU A 199 -7.05 -9.55 -15.54
N TRP A 200 -6.35 -9.65 -14.41
CA TRP A 200 -4.92 -9.40 -14.36
C TRP A 200 -4.13 -10.63 -14.83
N LYS A 201 -3.47 -10.48 -15.98
CA LYS A 201 -2.57 -11.51 -16.54
C LYS A 201 -1.14 -11.25 -16.05
N VAL A 202 -0.61 -12.14 -15.22
CA VAL A 202 0.76 -12.10 -14.69
C VAL A 202 1.65 -13.15 -15.36
#